data_f3a9deec24ee69d92a334f5c1c1707f9
#
_entry.id   f3a9deec24ee69d92a334f5c1c1707f9
#
_cell.length_a   1.000
_cell.length_b   1.000
_cell.length_c   1.000
_cell.angle_alpha   90.00
_cell.angle_beta   90.00
_cell.angle_gamma   90.00
#
_symmetry.space_group_name_H-M   'P 1'
#
loop_
_entity.id
_entity.type
_entity.pdbx_description
1 polymer ?
#
loop_
_entity_poly.entity_id
_entity_poly.type
_entity_poly.pdbx_seq_one_letter_code
_entity_poly.pdbx_strand_id
1 'polypeptide(L)'
;MDKKAMYKLSYGLFVLTAKEDSKDNGCIINTAIQAASEPNQLSICVNKLNYTHDLIQRTGAFTVSVISQNASFDLFKQFGFQTGREVDKFADFSSCTRGVNGIYYIIEGTNSYISVNVTKSEDLGSHTMFIGEITDMEVLSEVPSVTYEYYLNNIKPKPQAVNITEEGQTVWRCTICGYEYVGEELPEDFVCPLCKHPASDFEKIVKKVE
;
A
#
# COMPACT_ATOMS: atom_id res chain seq x y z
N MET A 1 -24.01 -6.90 -11.29
CA MET A 1 -23.56 -5.85 -10.34
C MET A 1 -22.42 -5.06 -10.98
N ASP A 2 -22.49 -3.75 -10.94
CA ASP A 2 -21.39 -2.89 -11.42
C ASP A 2 -20.34 -2.74 -10.31
N LYS A 3 -19.20 -3.43 -10.47
CA LYS A 3 -18.09 -3.39 -9.52
C LYS A 3 -17.45 -2.00 -9.38
N LYS A 4 -17.67 -1.10 -10.37
CA LYS A 4 -17.15 0.28 -10.34
C LYS A 4 -17.74 1.12 -9.21
N ALA A 5 -18.88 0.72 -8.62
CA ALA A 5 -19.45 1.36 -7.45
C ALA A 5 -18.48 1.41 -6.27
N MET A 6 -17.60 0.39 -6.10
CA MET A 6 -16.57 0.36 -5.05
C MET A 6 -15.52 1.46 -5.20
N TYR A 7 -15.26 1.95 -6.42
CA TYR A 7 -14.32 3.05 -6.67
C TYR A 7 -14.89 4.42 -6.29
N LYS A 8 -16.16 4.49 -5.88
CA LYS A 8 -16.78 5.72 -5.35
C LYS A 8 -16.57 5.90 -3.85
N LEU A 9 -16.06 4.88 -3.16
CA LEU A 9 -15.69 5.00 -1.76
C LEU A 9 -14.43 5.85 -1.64
N SER A 10 -14.43 6.77 -0.67
CA SER A 10 -13.24 7.55 -0.33
C SER A 10 -12.34 6.73 0.59
N TYR A 11 -11.08 6.57 0.19
CA TYR A 11 -10.06 5.89 0.99
C TYR A 11 -8.89 6.84 1.25
N GLY A 12 -8.36 6.80 2.47
CA GLY A 12 -7.00 7.26 2.76
C GLY A 12 -5.97 6.24 2.26
N LEU A 13 -4.68 6.56 2.43
CA LEU A 13 -3.58 5.62 2.24
C LEU A 13 -2.63 5.69 3.44
N PHE A 14 -2.16 4.52 3.85
CA PHE A 14 -1.43 4.36 5.09
C PHE A 14 -0.29 3.37 4.92
N VAL A 15 0.82 3.60 5.64
CA VAL A 15 1.80 2.56 5.89
C VAL A 15 1.41 1.87 7.20
N LEU A 16 1.05 0.61 7.12
CA LEU A 16 0.79 -0.26 8.26
C LEU A 16 2.06 -1.00 8.62
N THR A 17 2.48 -0.92 9.86
CA THR A 17 3.69 -1.59 10.37
C THR A 17 3.36 -2.50 11.54
N ALA A 18 4.11 -3.58 11.67
CA ALA A 18 4.06 -4.53 12.77
C ALA A 18 5.43 -5.13 13.04
N LYS A 19 5.60 -5.68 14.24
CA LYS A 19 6.86 -6.26 14.69
C LYS A 19 6.61 -7.54 15.47
N GLU A 20 7.46 -8.55 15.24
CA GLU A 20 7.55 -9.75 16.05
C GLU A 20 9.02 -10.01 16.37
N ASP A 21 9.38 -10.05 17.63
CA ASP A 21 10.77 -10.17 18.11
C ASP A 21 11.70 -9.13 17.46
N SER A 22 12.66 -9.57 16.63
CA SER A 22 13.57 -8.73 15.87
C SER A 22 13.10 -8.42 14.45
N LYS A 23 11.96 -8.99 14.01
CA LYS A 23 11.46 -8.85 12.64
C LYS A 23 10.43 -7.73 12.55
N ASP A 24 10.79 -6.68 11.85
CA ASP A 24 9.87 -5.60 11.46
C ASP A 24 9.31 -5.84 10.06
N ASN A 25 8.09 -5.44 9.81
CA ASN A 25 7.53 -5.38 8.47
C ASN A 25 6.48 -4.30 8.33
N GLY A 26 6.24 -3.87 7.08
CA GLY A 26 5.19 -2.93 6.74
C GLY A 26 4.56 -3.20 5.38
N CYS A 27 3.35 -2.71 5.19
CA CYS A 27 2.64 -2.75 3.90
C CYS A 27 1.76 -1.50 3.74
N ILE A 28 1.37 -1.22 2.49
CA ILE A 28 0.37 -0.18 2.21
C ILE A 28 -1.03 -0.76 2.41
N ILE A 29 -1.88 -0.02 3.12
CA ILE A 29 -3.31 -0.28 3.23
C ILE A 29 -4.12 0.99 2.91
N ASN A 30 -5.41 0.81 2.60
CA ASN A 30 -6.36 1.91 2.38
C ASN A 30 -7.58 1.85 3.30
N THR A 31 -7.56 1.00 4.31
CA THR A 31 -8.71 0.61 5.13
C THR A 31 -8.49 0.89 6.62
N ALA A 32 -7.89 2.02 6.98
CA ALA A 32 -7.85 2.45 8.36
C ALA A 32 -8.93 3.50 8.63
N ILE A 33 -9.73 3.28 9.68
CA ILE A 33 -10.82 4.18 10.08
C ILE A 33 -10.99 4.16 11.60
N GLN A 34 -11.30 5.31 12.20
CA GLN A 34 -11.73 5.37 13.59
C GLN A 34 -13.03 4.57 13.77
N ALA A 35 -13.02 3.55 14.62
CA ALA A 35 -14.16 2.68 14.87
C ALA A 35 -15.03 3.16 16.02
N ALA A 36 -14.45 3.78 17.04
CA ALA A 36 -15.14 4.34 18.19
C ALA A 36 -14.31 5.49 18.79
N SER A 37 -14.96 6.39 19.50
CA SER A 37 -14.31 7.51 20.21
C SER A 37 -14.13 7.24 21.70
N GLU A 38 -14.96 6.37 22.28
CA GLU A 38 -14.90 6.03 23.70
C GLU A 38 -15.30 4.55 23.89
N PRO A 39 -14.35 3.62 24.16
CA PRO A 39 -12.90 3.87 24.09
C PRO A 39 -12.45 4.25 22.69
N ASN A 40 -11.35 4.97 22.58
CA ASN A 40 -10.82 5.40 21.27
C ASN A 40 -10.23 4.18 20.54
N GLN A 41 -10.87 3.81 19.44
CA GLN A 41 -10.54 2.60 18.68
C GLN A 41 -10.34 2.86 17.21
N LEU A 42 -9.36 2.16 16.64
CA LEU A 42 -9.10 2.12 15.20
C LEU A 42 -9.44 0.74 14.65
N SER A 43 -10.02 0.68 13.45
CA SER A 43 -10.16 -0.56 12.67
C SER A 43 -9.34 -0.50 11.39
N ILE A 44 -8.78 -1.66 11.02
CA ILE A 44 -8.08 -1.87 9.75
C ILE A 44 -8.54 -3.20 9.13
N CYS A 45 -8.54 -3.29 7.79
CA CYS A 45 -8.69 -4.56 7.09
C CYS A 45 -7.39 -4.89 6.34
N VAL A 46 -6.81 -6.04 6.61
CA VAL A 46 -5.52 -6.46 6.05
C VAL A 46 -5.66 -7.74 5.26
N ASN A 47 -5.16 -7.73 4.02
CA ASN A 47 -5.12 -8.92 3.18
C ASN A 47 -4.24 -9.99 3.83
N LYS A 48 -4.75 -11.23 3.91
CA LYS A 48 -4.04 -12.38 4.49
C LYS A 48 -2.76 -12.78 3.74
N LEU A 49 -2.58 -12.33 2.50
CA LEU A 49 -1.35 -12.53 1.75
C LEU A 49 -0.21 -11.60 2.21
N ASN A 50 -0.52 -10.51 2.90
CA ASN A 50 0.49 -9.61 3.45
C ASN A 50 1.20 -10.22 4.64
N TYR A 51 2.52 -10.23 4.64
CA TYR A 51 3.30 -10.70 5.79
C TYR A 51 3.04 -9.87 7.07
N THR A 52 2.75 -8.58 6.94
CA THR A 52 2.32 -7.71 8.06
C THR A 52 1.06 -8.25 8.76
N HIS A 53 0.12 -8.85 7.99
CA HIS A 53 -1.06 -9.51 8.55
C HIS A 53 -0.67 -10.58 9.57
N ASP A 54 0.28 -11.46 9.21
CA ASP A 54 0.69 -12.57 10.07
C ASP A 54 1.35 -12.07 11.35
N LEU A 55 2.16 -11.00 11.25
CA LEU A 55 2.77 -10.38 12.43
C LEU A 55 1.69 -9.85 13.38
N ILE A 56 0.72 -9.09 12.87
CA ILE A 56 -0.39 -8.55 13.68
C ILE A 56 -1.21 -9.68 14.31
N GLN A 57 -1.51 -10.73 13.55
CA GLN A 57 -2.27 -11.87 14.04
C GLN A 57 -1.59 -12.56 15.22
N ARG A 58 -0.25 -12.61 15.25
CA ARG A 58 0.53 -13.25 16.32
C ARG A 58 0.80 -12.33 17.50
N THR A 59 1.05 -11.04 17.24
CA THR A 59 1.52 -10.10 18.28
C THR A 59 0.42 -9.22 18.87
N GLY A 60 -0.71 -9.06 18.15
CA GLY A 60 -1.82 -8.24 18.60
C GLY A 60 -1.52 -6.74 18.63
N ALA A 61 -0.52 -6.26 17.89
CA ALA A 61 -0.14 -4.84 17.88
C ALA A 61 0.27 -4.36 16.49
N PHE A 62 -0.02 -3.09 16.19
CA PHE A 62 0.39 -2.45 14.94
C PHE A 62 0.50 -0.93 15.09
N THR A 63 1.13 -0.29 14.13
CA THR A 63 1.13 1.16 13.98
C THR A 63 0.70 1.53 12.55
N VAL A 64 -0.13 2.55 12.44
CA VAL A 64 -0.57 3.14 11.17
C VAL A 64 0.10 4.50 11.03
N SER A 65 0.84 4.73 9.93
CA SER A 65 1.35 6.04 9.54
C SER A 65 0.50 6.59 8.40
N VAL A 66 -0.09 7.75 8.59
CA VAL A 66 -0.98 8.38 7.60
C VAL A 66 -0.13 9.06 6.53
N ILE A 67 -0.25 8.61 5.29
CA ILE A 67 0.54 9.15 4.17
C ILE A 67 0.05 10.55 3.82
N SER A 68 0.98 11.48 3.64
CA SER A 68 0.72 12.88 3.28
C SER A 68 0.97 13.17 1.80
N GLN A 69 0.45 14.29 1.29
CA GLN A 69 0.53 14.65 -0.14
C GLN A 69 1.95 14.95 -0.65
N ASN A 70 2.94 15.09 0.24
CA ASN A 70 4.35 15.22 -0.11
C ASN A 70 5.09 13.88 -0.19
N ALA A 71 4.39 12.74 -0.01
CA ALA A 71 4.98 11.43 -0.15
C ALA A 71 5.47 11.18 -1.59
N SER A 72 6.67 10.64 -1.74
CA SER A 72 7.19 10.18 -3.01
C SER A 72 6.62 8.81 -3.39
N PHE A 73 6.66 8.47 -4.68
CA PHE A 73 6.26 7.13 -5.14
C PHE A 73 7.18 6.04 -4.58
N ASP A 74 8.40 6.37 -4.17
CA ASP A 74 9.35 5.41 -3.59
C ASP A 74 8.85 4.83 -2.26
N LEU A 75 8.11 5.60 -1.46
CA LEU A 75 7.45 5.10 -0.26
C LEU A 75 6.45 3.97 -0.60
N PHE A 76 5.69 4.14 -1.68
CA PHE A 76 4.74 3.13 -2.15
C PHE A 76 5.45 1.89 -2.71
N LYS A 77 6.57 2.07 -3.43
CA LYS A 77 7.40 0.93 -3.89
C LYS A 77 7.95 0.14 -2.70
N GLN A 78 8.47 0.84 -1.70
CA GLN A 78 9.07 0.23 -0.51
C GLN A 78 8.09 -0.65 0.25
N PHE A 79 6.88 -0.15 0.51
CA PHE A 79 5.92 -0.86 1.35
C PHE A 79 4.82 -1.59 0.59
N GLY A 80 4.55 -1.23 -0.68
CA GLY A 80 3.45 -1.75 -1.47
C GLY A 80 3.80 -2.79 -2.54
N PHE A 81 5.04 -2.76 -3.09
CA PHE A 81 5.39 -3.57 -4.27
C PHE A 81 6.42 -4.68 -4.01
N GLN A 82 6.70 -4.98 -2.76
CA GLN A 82 7.59 -6.08 -2.36
C GLN A 82 6.98 -6.84 -1.19
N THR A 83 7.33 -8.12 -1.07
CA THR A 83 6.89 -8.93 0.07
C THR A 83 7.94 -8.96 1.18
N GLY A 84 7.52 -8.72 2.43
CA GLY A 84 8.40 -8.84 3.60
C GLY A 84 8.77 -10.28 3.96
N ARG A 85 8.29 -11.28 3.19
CA ARG A 85 8.74 -12.67 3.30
C ARG A 85 10.10 -12.89 2.65
N GLU A 86 10.43 -12.08 1.63
CA GLU A 86 11.63 -12.19 0.80
C GLU A 86 12.65 -11.10 1.08
N VAL A 87 12.15 -9.88 1.44
CA VAL A 87 13.03 -8.74 1.68
C VAL A 87 12.81 -8.13 3.06
N ASP A 88 13.87 -7.63 3.67
CA ASP A 88 13.77 -6.76 4.84
C ASP A 88 13.52 -5.32 4.38
N LYS A 89 12.28 -4.86 4.54
CA LYS A 89 11.87 -3.53 4.10
C LYS A 89 12.46 -2.40 4.94
N PHE A 90 13.07 -2.70 6.08
CA PHE A 90 13.65 -1.71 6.97
C PHE A 90 15.18 -1.70 6.99
N ALA A 91 15.86 -2.64 6.32
CA ALA A 91 17.31 -2.76 6.32
C ALA A 91 18.04 -1.46 5.93
N ASP A 92 17.56 -0.80 4.85
CA ASP A 92 18.13 0.45 4.33
C ASP A 92 17.14 1.63 4.41
N PHE A 93 16.08 1.49 5.21
CA PHE A 93 15.05 2.52 5.36
C PHE A 93 15.23 3.31 6.65
N SER A 94 15.81 4.50 6.55
CA SER A 94 16.17 5.35 7.70
C SER A 94 15.06 6.33 8.14
N SER A 95 14.04 6.55 7.30
CA SER A 95 12.98 7.53 7.57
C SER A 95 11.85 6.96 8.45
N CYS A 96 12.25 6.31 9.54
CA CYS A 96 11.33 5.74 10.52
C CYS A 96 11.91 5.85 11.93
N THR A 97 11.04 5.82 12.94
CA THR A 97 11.42 5.72 14.34
C THR A 97 10.46 4.84 15.11
N ARG A 98 10.82 4.39 16.31
CA ARG A 98 9.95 3.50 17.10
C ARG A 98 9.00 4.30 17.96
N GLY A 99 7.72 3.93 17.89
CA GLY A 99 6.72 4.40 18.83
C GLY A 99 6.86 3.75 20.21
N VAL A 100 5.97 4.12 21.13
CA VAL A 100 5.94 3.59 22.51
C VAL A 100 5.69 2.08 22.57
N ASN A 101 5.02 1.52 21.56
CA ASN A 101 4.79 0.08 21.40
C ASN A 101 5.99 -0.68 20.79
N GLY A 102 7.11 0.00 20.53
CA GLY A 102 8.30 -0.58 19.92
C GLY A 102 8.20 -0.88 18.43
N ILE A 103 7.08 -0.56 17.77
CA ILE A 103 6.86 -0.72 16.34
C ILE A 103 7.28 0.57 15.61
N TYR A 104 7.84 0.45 14.41
CA TYR A 104 8.20 1.62 13.61
C TYR A 104 6.97 2.38 13.13
N TYR A 105 7.05 3.72 13.17
CA TYR A 105 6.24 4.59 12.34
C TYR A 105 7.13 5.34 11.34
N ILE A 106 6.55 5.75 10.24
CA ILE A 106 7.24 6.43 9.15
C ILE A 106 7.18 7.94 9.38
N ILE A 107 8.30 8.64 9.17
CA ILE A 107 8.42 10.08 9.38
C ILE A 107 8.24 10.84 8.07
N GLU A 108 9.05 10.51 7.07
CA GLU A 108 9.03 11.23 5.79
C GLU A 108 7.87 10.75 4.92
N GLY A 109 7.14 11.70 4.34
CA GLY A 109 5.98 11.41 3.51
C GLY A 109 4.72 11.03 4.31
N THR A 110 4.71 11.26 5.63
CA THR A 110 3.55 11.05 6.50
C THR A 110 3.23 12.31 7.30
N ASN A 111 2.00 12.43 7.80
CA ASN A 111 1.58 13.57 8.61
C ASN A 111 1.16 13.22 10.03
N SER A 112 0.97 11.94 10.32
CA SER A 112 0.63 11.47 11.66
C SER A 112 0.88 9.96 11.80
N TYR A 113 0.95 9.47 13.03
CA TYR A 113 0.92 8.04 13.31
C TYR A 113 -0.07 7.70 14.43
N ILE A 114 -0.50 6.44 14.46
CA ILE A 114 -1.43 5.90 15.43
C ILE A 114 -0.98 4.49 15.79
N SER A 115 -0.62 4.28 17.05
CA SER A 115 -0.25 2.98 17.63
C SER A 115 -1.45 2.31 18.27
N VAL A 116 -1.61 1.00 18.03
CA VAL A 116 -2.83 0.27 18.38
C VAL A 116 -2.49 -1.09 18.97
N ASN A 117 -3.19 -1.45 20.05
CA ASN A 117 -3.29 -2.82 20.58
C ASN A 117 -4.62 -3.44 20.14
N VAL A 118 -4.54 -4.58 19.45
CA VAL A 118 -5.71 -5.30 18.93
C VAL A 118 -6.53 -5.88 20.10
N THR A 119 -7.81 -5.58 20.11
CA THR A 119 -8.77 -6.11 21.07
C THR A 119 -9.72 -7.14 20.45
N LYS A 120 -9.93 -7.07 19.14
CA LYS A 120 -10.80 -7.97 18.39
C LYS A 120 -10.29 -8.15 16.96
N SER A 121 -10.46 -9.36 16.43
CA SER A 121 -10.27 -9.66 15.01
C SER A 121 -11.43 -10.43 14.44
N GLU A 122 -11.74 -10.21 13.15
CA GLU A 122 -12.82 -10.87 12.42
C GLU A 122 -12.31 -11.35 11.07
N ASP A 123 -12.55 -12.63 10.77
CA ASP A 123 -12.18 -13.23 9.49
C ASP A 123 -13.19 -12.87 8.40
N LEU A 124 -12.76 -12.15 7.37
CA LEU A 124 -13.57 -11.75 6.23
C LEU A 124 -13.26 -12.57 4.96
N GLY A 125 -12.66 -13.75 5.09
CA GLY A 125 -12.23 -14.59 3.98
C GLY A 125 -10.85 -14.18 3.45
N SER A 126 -10.76 -13.29 2.47
CA SER A 126 -9.48 -12.83 1.91
C SER A 126 -8.72 -11.85 2.82
N HIS A 127 -9.39 -11.22 3.75
CA HIS A 127 -8.85 -10.22 4.68
C HIS A 127 -9.23 -10.59 6.11
N THR A 128 -8.49 -10.04 7.06
CA THR A 128 -8.90 -9.98 8.48
C THR A 128 -9.13 -8.52 8.85
N MET A 129 -10.26 -8.25 9.48
CA MET A 129 -10.49 -6.96 10.13
C MET A 129 -9.93 -7.03 11.54
N PHE A 130 -9.04 -6.10 11.89
CA PHE A 130 -8.54 -5.91 13.25
C PHE A 130 -9.14 -4.63 13.82
N ILE A 131 -9.62 -4.70 15.04
CA ILE A 131 -10.09 -3.55 15.82
C ILE A 131 -9.26 -3.51 17.10
N GLY A 132 -8.78 -2.33 17.46
CA GLY A 132 -7.96 -2.20 18.66
C GLY A 132 -8.03 -0.82 19.29
N GLU A 133 -7.61 -0.75 20.54
CA GLU A 133 -7.49 0.48 21.30
C GLU A 133 -6.25 1.26 20.88
N ILE A 134 -6.41 2.56 20.69
CA ILE A 134 -5.31 3.47 20.40
C ILE A 134 -4.52 3.68 21.69
N THR A 135 -3.23 3.37 21.63
CA THR A 135 -2.31 3.49 22.78
C THR A 135 -1.44 4.74 22.71
N ASP A 136 -1.21 5.25 21.49
CA ASP A 136 -0.42 6.46 21.24
C ASP A 136 -0.73 7.00 19.85
N MET A 137 -0.70 8.32 19.67
CA MET A 137 -0.87 8.98 18.38
C MET A 137 -0.32 10.40 18.41
N GLU A 138 0.22 10.86 17.28
CA GLU A 138 0.77 12.20 17.14
C GLU A 138 0.62 12.72 15.72
N VAL A 139 0.42 14.04 15.60
CA VAL A 139 0.50 14.78 14.32
C VAL A 139 1.95 15.17 14.09
N LEU A 140 2.52 14.74 12.95
CA LEU A 140 3.90 14.99 12.56
C LEU A 140 4.04 16.22 11.65
N SER A 141 3.01 16.53 10.87
CA SER A 141 2.98 17.69 9.98
C SER A 141 1.56 18.12 9.61
N GLU A 142 1.42 19.36 9.17
CA GLU A 142 0.16 19.93 8.69
C GLU A 142 -0.11 19.65 7.20
N VAL A 143 0.76 18.89 6.52
CA VAL A 143 0.56 18.53 5.11
C VAL A 143 -0.69 17.65 4.99
N PRO A 144 -1.64 17.95 4.06
CA PRO A 144 -2.85 17.16 3.92
C PRO A 144 -2.59 15.67 3.67
N SER A 145 -3.44 14.81 4.20
CA SER A 145 -3.38 13.36 3.97
C SER A 145 -3.66 13.01 2.51
N VAL A 146 -3.05 11.93 2.03
CA VAL A 146 -3.31 11.38 0.70
C VAL A 146 -4.62 10.60 0.71
N THR A 147 -5.51 10.92 -0.25
CA THR A 147 -6.59 10.02 -0.64
C THR A 147 -6.13 9.07 -1.75
N TYR A 148 -6.83 7.94 -1.91
CA TYR A 148 -6.53 7.00 -3.00
C TYR A 148 -6.65 7.69 -4.38
N GLU A 149 -7.61 8.58 -4.55
CA GLU A 149 -7.78 9.38 -5.77
C GLU A 149 -6.59 10.33 -6.00
N TYR A 150 -6.13 11.03 -4.94
CA TYR A 150 -4.95 11.89 -5.03
C TYR A 150 -3.70 11.11 -5.46
N TYR A 151 -3.49 9.92 -4.86
CA TYR A 151 -2.40 9.04 -5.23
C TYR A 151 -2.42 8.67 -6.71
N LEU A 152 -3.58 8.25 -7.25
CA LEU A 152 -3.71 7.87 -8.65
C LEU A 152 -3.46 9.03 -9.61
N ASN A 153 -3.83 10.25 -9.22
CA ASN A 153 -3.74 11.43 -10.09
C ASN A 153 -2.39 12.14 -10.02
N ASN A 154 -1.70 12.12 -8.86
CA ASN A 154 -0.56 13.00 -8.59
C ASN A 154 0.73 12.27 -8.22
N ILE A 155 0.66 11.10 -7.57
CA ILE A 155 1.85 10.40 -7.06
C ILE A 155 2.21 9.19 -7.92
N LYS A 156 1.20 8.36 -8.26
CA LYS A 156 1.42 7.18 -9.10
C LYS A 156 1.94 7.61 -10.48
N PRO A 157 3.10 7.09 -10.94
CA PRO A 157 3.58 7.40 -12.27
C PRO A 157 2.51 7.07 -13.31
N LYS A 158 2.20 8.04 -14.15
CA LYS A 158 1.34 7.79 -15.32
C LYS A 158 2.13 6.98 -16.33
N PRO A 159 1.52 5.96 -16.96
CA PRO A 159 2.14 5.30 -18.09
C PRO A 159 2.57 6.38 -19.08
N GLN A 160 3.82 6.36 -19.51
CA GLN A 160 4.21 7.21 -20.64
C GLN A 160 3.30 6.81 -21.79
N ALA A 161 2.62 7.80 -22.39
CA ALA A 161 1.82 7.55 -23.56
C ALA A 161 2.73 6.92 -24.63
N VAL A 162 2.57 5.64 -24.86
CA VAL A 162 3.31 4.99 -25.93
C VAL A 162 2.68 5.48 -27.21
N ASN A 163 3.48 6.15 -28.06
CA ASN A 163 3.03 6.56 -29.37
C ASN A 163 2.70 5.30 -30.17
N ILE A 164 1.41 5.00 -30.28
CA ILE A 164 0.91 3.93 -31.13
C ILE A 164 0.89 4.51 -32.53
N THR A 165 1.80 4.05 -33.36
CA THR A 165 1.96 4.56 -34.73
C THR A 165 1.14 3.83 -35.77
N GLU A 166 0.54 2.67 -35.40
CA GLU A 166 -0.23 1.82 -36.31
C GLU A 166 -1.48 1.24 -35.63
N GLU A 167 -2.57 1.08 -36.40
CA GLU A 167 -3.79 0.39 -35.94
C GLU A 167 -3.50 -1.06 -35.56
N GLY A 168 -3.99 -1.49 -34.39
CA GLY A 168 -3.88 -2.88 -33.95
C GLY A 168 -2.59 -3.22 -33.21
N GLN A 169 -1.78 -2.23 -32.83
CA GLN A 169 -0.55 -2.47 -32.09
C GLN A 169 -0.81 -3.16 -30.73
N THR A 170 -0.14 -4.25 -30.50
CA THR A 170 -0.21 -4.98 -29.22
C THR A 170 0.53 -4.20 -28.13
N VAL A 171 -0.14 -4.04 -27.00
CA VAL A 171 0.40 -3.41 -25.79
C VAL A 171 0.22 -4.36 -24.62
N TRP A 172 1.24 -4.49 -23.81
CA TRP A 172 1.21 -5.22 -22.56
C TRP A 172 1.17 -4.24 -21.40
N ARG A 173 0.17 -4.32 -20.55
CA ARG A 173 0.01 -3.43 -19.39
C ARG A 173 0.30 -4.16 -18.10
N CYS A 174 1.20 -3.63 -17.30
CA CYS A 174 1.42 -4.11 -15.93
C CYS A 174 0.14 -3.88 -15.09
N THR A 175 -0.44 -4.95 -14.56
CA THR A 175 -1.66 -4.90 -13.75
C THR A 175 -1.44 -4.20 -12.39
N ILE A 176 -0.18 -4.12 -11.95
CA ILE A 176 0.20 -3.52 -10.65
C ILE A 176 0.35 -2.00 -10.75
N CYS A 177 1.17 -1.50 -11.69
CA CYS A 177 1.47 -0.07 -11.76
C CYS A 177 0.92 0.64 -13.00
N GLY A 178 0.40 -0.12 -13.98
CA GLY A 178 -0.13 0.42 -15.22
C GLY A 178 0.93 0.77 -16.28
N TYR A 179 2.21 0.43 -16.07
CA TYR A 179 3.26 0.60 -17.09
C TYR A 179 2.86 -0.15 -18.37
N GLU A 180 3.08 0.45 -19.54
CA GLU A 180 2.76 -0.13 -20.83
C GLU A 180 4.04 -0.42 -21.62
N TYR A 181 4.13 -1.65 -22.11
CA TYR A 181 5.16 -2.12 -23.04
C TYR A 181 4.52 -2.37 -24.39
N VAL A 182 5.13 -1.84 -25.49
CA VAL A 182 4.66 -2.06 -26.87
C VAL A 182 5.49 -3.15 -27.50
N GLY A 183 4.83 -4.17 -28.02
CA GLY A 183 5.45 -5.28 -28.69
C GLY A 183 4.45 -6.41 -28.92
N GLU A 184 4.63 -7.20 -29.97
CA GLU A 184 3.76 -8.34 -30.26
C GLU A 184 3.82 -9.39 -29.15
N GLU A 185 4.99 -9.58 -28.57
CA GLU A 185 5.26 -10.49 -27.45
C GLU A 185 5.96 -9.75 -26.31
N LEU A 186 5.65 -10.15 -25.07
CA LEU A 186 6.37 -9.70 -23.89
C LEU A 186 7.47 -10.74 -23.58
N PRO A 187 8.75 -10.34 -23.45
CA PRO A 187 9.80 -11.29 -23.07
C PRO A 187 9.47 -12.01 -21.74
N GLU A 188 9.74 -13.30 -21.65
CA GLU A 188 9.45 -14.08 -20.43
C GLU A 188 10.21 -13.57 -19.20
N ASP A 189 11.40 -13.03 -19.41
CA ASP A 189 12.26 -12.42 -18.38
C ASP A 189 12.01 -10.93 -18.17
N PHE A 190 10.96 -10.37 -18.79
CA PHE A 190 10.66 -8.95 -18.67
C PHE A 190 10.31 -8.57 -17.24
N VAL A 191 10.97 -7.55 -16.74
CA VAL A 191 10.71 -6.96 -15.42
C VAL A 191 10.22 -5.54 -15.59
N CYS A 192 9.07 -5.24 -14.99
CA CYS A 192 8.50 -3.89 -15.05
C CYS A 192 9.51 -2.84 -14.56
N PRO A 193 9.85 -1.83 -15.38
CA PRO A 193 10.85 -0.82 -15.00
C PRO A 193 10.38 0.06 -13.82
N LEU A 194 9.06 0.19 -13.62
CA LEU A 194 8.50 1.02 -12.55
C LEU A 194 8.37 0.28 -11.21
N CYS A 195 7.73 -0.89 -11.21
CA CYS A 195 7.40 -1.59 -9.96
C CYS A 195 8.16 -2.90 -9.76
N LYS A 196 9.04 -3.27 -10.72
CA LYS A 196 9.88 -4.47 -10.66
C LYS A 196 9.13 -5.82 -10.64
N HIS A 197 7.85 -5.82 -11.00
CA HIS A 197 7.06 -7.05 -11.14
C HIS A 197 7.40 -7.80 -12.44
N PRO A 198 7.31 -9.14 -12.44
CA PRO A 198 7.67 -9.97 -13.59
C PRO A 198 6.63 -9.89 -14.72
N ALA A 199 6.98 -10.49 -15.87
CA ALA A 199 6.11 -10.57 -17.05
C ALA A 199 4.74 -11.17 -16.77
N SER A 200 4.62 -12.11 -15.80
CA SER A 200 3.36 -12.74 -15.38
C SER A 200 2.31 -11.74 -14.87
N ASP A 201 2.73 -10.56 -14.45
CA ASP A 201 1.84 -9.52 -13.95
C ASP A 201 1.42 -8.52 -15.05
N PHE A 202 1.61 -8.90 -16.31
CA PHE A 202 1.18 -8.10 -17.46
C PHE A 202 -0.02 -8.73 -18.15
N GLU A 203 -0.95 -7.90 -18.56
CA GLU A 203 -2.07 -8.26 -19.41
C GLU A 203 -1.90 -7.72 -20.83
N LYS A 204 -2.26 -8.55 -21.83
CA LYS A 204 -2.24 -8.13 -23.23
C LYS A 204 -3.48 -7.28 -23.53
N ILE A 205 -3.26 -6.09 -24.06
CA ILE A 205 -4.32 -5.20 -24.53
C ILE A 205 -4.06 -4.82 -26.01
N VAL A 206 -5.14 -4.73 -26.80
CA VAL A 206 -5.07 -4.24 -28.17
C VAL A 206 -5.66 -2.83 -28.17
N LYS A 207 -4.85 -1.82 -28.44
CA LYS A 207 -5.33 -0.45 -28.57
C LYS A 207 -5.71 -0.16 -30.03
N LYS A 208 -6.89 0.44 -30.21
CA LYS A 208 -7.28 1.07 -31.48
C LYS A 208 -6.78 2.50 -31.47
N VAL A 209 -6.30 2.96 -32.60
CA VAL A 209 -6.03 4.40 -32.81
C VAL A 209 -7.39 5.10 -32.86
N GLU A 210 -7.61 6.08 -31.98
CA GLU A 210 -8.75 7.00 -32.06
C GLU A 210 -8.50 8.10 -33.08
#